data_ab57f57ccc83318a161b38580334ceac
#
_entry.id   ab57f57ccc83318a161b38580334ceac
#
_cell.length_a   1.000
_cell.length_b   1.000
_cell.length_c   1.000
_cell.angle_alpha   90.00
_cell.angle_beta   90.00
_cell.angle_gamma   90.00
#
_symmetry.space_group_name_H-M   'P 1'
#
loop_
_entity.id
_entity.type
_entity.pdbx_description
1 polymer ?
#
loop_
_entity_poly.entity_id
_entity_poly.type
_entity_poly.pdbx_seq_one_letter_code
_entity_poly.pdbx_strand_id
1 'polypeptide(L)'
;MLARRRMPLPLGGTSNHFKTEILKKVGGWDPYNVTEDADMGLRLYRLGYRSDVLTCQTLEDAPVQVSVWMAQRARWYKGWLQTWLVLMRDPARLMREMGLPAFVTFQLMVGGMLISALLHPLIFVFLWLGASAMLDAPKNDLPLGVVSLFVMDFVNILGSYLIFLGLGVGSMIDHEKRQIGWRWVMVPFYWLMISAAAWRAVIELKTNPFHWNKTPHAPTSTD
;
A
#
# COMPACT_ATOMS: atom_id res chain seq x y z
N MET A 1 3.71 -9.89 12.33
CA MET A 1 3.75 -8.93 13.46
C MET A 1 2.36 -8.51 13.89
N LEU A 2 1.46 -8.09 12.97
CA LEU A 2 0.07 -7.67 13.28
C LEU A 2 -0.76 -8.75 13.99
N ALA A 3 -0.76 -9.99 13.44
CA ALA A 3 -1.48 -11.12 14.04
C ALA A 3 -1.06 -11.37 15.50
N ARG A 4 0.25 -11.40 15.78
CA ARG A 4 0.77 -11.58 17.15
C ARG A 4 0.32 -10.47 18.12
N ARG A 5 0.09 -9.26 17.62
CA ARG A 5 -0.41 -8.12 18.41
C ARG A 5 -1.93 -8.02 18.41
N ARG A 6 -2.63 -8.98 17.83
CA ARG A 6 -4.10 -8.99 17.68
C ARG A 6 -4.65 -7.73 17.02
N MET A 7 -3.88 -7.17 16.08
CA MET A 7 -4.27 -5.99 15.29
C MET A 7 -5.08 -6.41 14.05
N PRO A 8 -5.83 -5.49 13.42
CA PRO A 8 -6.54 -5.79 12.19
C PRO A 8 -5.56 -6.27 11.12
N LEU A 9 -5.88 -7.41 10.52
CA LEU A 9 -5.08 -8.01 9.46
C LEU A 9 -5.90 -7.95 8.17
N PRO A 10 -5.50 -7.13 7.20
CA PRO A 10 -6.06 -7.24 5.86
C PRO A 10 -5.65 -8.57 5.25
N LEU A 11 -6.61 -9.26 4.65
CA LEU A 11 -6.35 -10.56 4.04
C LEU A 11 -5.88 -10.35 2.59
N GLY A 12 -5.05 -11.27 2.10
CA GLY A 12 -4.69 -11.36 0.69
C GLY A 12 -5.68 -12.23 -0.07
N GLY A 13 -5.73 -12.11 -1.40
CA GLY A 13 -6.69 -12.81 -2.26
C GLY A 13 -6.48 -14.31 -2.38
N THR A 14 -5.37 -14.85 -1.89
CA THR A 14 -5.00 -16.26 -2.03
C THR A 14 -4.85 -16.96 -0.69
N SER A 15 -5.10 -18.29 -0.69
CA SER A 15 -4.87 -19.19 0.46
C SER A 15 -5.60 -18.80 1.76
N ASN A 16 -6.76 -18.16 1.64
CA ASN A 16 -7.58 -17.82 2.79
C ASN A 16 -8.41 -19.02 3.25
N HIS A 17 -8.39 -19.29 4.55
CA HIS A 17 -9.17 -20.36 5.18
C HIS A 17 -10.12 -19.76 6.22
N PHE A 18 -11.40 -20.02 6.10
CA PHE A 18 -12.43 -19.51 6.98
C PHE A 18 -13.23 -20.66 7.63
N LYS A 19 -13.64 -20.46 8.89
CA LYS A 19 -14.73 -21.27 9.44
C LYS A 19 -16.01 -20.88 8.70
N THR A 20 -16.64 -21.84 8.03
CA THR A 20 -17.82 -21.60 7.19
C THR A 20 -18.96 -20.90 7.93
N GLU A 21 -19.18 -21.23 9.20
CA GLU A 21 -20.19 -20.59 10.04
C GLU A 21 -19.92 -19.11 10.26
N ILE A 22 -18.64 -18.73 10.48
CA ILE A 22 -18.24 -17.35 10.65
C ILE A 22 -18.40 -16.61 9.34
N LEU A 23 -17.96 -17.20 8.22
CA LEU A 23 -18.08 -16.59 6.91
C LEU A 23 -19.55 -16.29 6.56
N LYS A 24 -20.47 -17.23 6.83
CA LYS A 24 -21.92 -17.01 6.65
C LYS A 24 -22.44 -15.90 7.57
N LYS A 25 -22.00 -15.89 8.83
CA LYS A 25 -22.44 -14.91 9.84
C LYS A 25 -22.00 -13.47 9.52
N VAL A 26 -20.83 -13.29 8.90
CA VAL A 26 -20.33 -11.97 8.50
C VAL A 26 -20.85 -11.52 7.13
N GLY A 27 -21.66 -12.33 6.46
CA GLY A 27 -22.30 -12.00 5.19
C GLY A 27 -21.48 -12.28 3.94
N GLY A 28 -20.38 -13.05 4.04
CA GLY A 28 -19.52 -13.39 2.90
C GLY A 28 -18.74 -12.19 2.36
N TRP A 29 -18.25 -12.31 1.13
CA TRP A 29 -17.51 -11.24 0.44
C TRP A 29 -18.46 -10.16 -0.09
N ASP A 30 -18.00 -8.90 -0.07
CA ASP A 30 -18.72 -7.80 -0.69
C ASP A 30 -18.53 -7.84 -2.21
N PRO A 31 -19.60 -8.09 -3.01
CA PRO A 31 -19.49 -8.18 -4.46
C PRO A 31 -19.22 -6.83 -5.14
N TYR A 32 -19.34 -5.74 -4.43
CA TYR A 32 -19.11 -4.37 -4.94
C TYR A 32 -17.70 -3.85 -4.61
N ASN A 33 -16.93 -4.56 -3.78
CA ASN A 33 -15.56 -4.20 -3.47
C ASN A 33 -14.59 -4.97 -4.37
N VAL A 34 -13.71 -4.26 -5.06
CA VAL A 34 -12.72 -4.89 -5.96
C VAL A 34 -11.49 -5.47 -5.24
N THR A 35 -11.44 -5.35 -3.91
CA THR A 35 -10.52 -6.04 -2.99
C THR A 35 -11.32 -6.57 -1.79
N GLU A 36 -12.23 -7.46 -2.10
CA GLU A 36 -13.19 -8.06 -1.18
C GLU A 36 -12.53 -8.84 -0.04
N ASP A 37 -11.33 -9.35 -0.27
CA ASP A 37 -10.47 -10.04 0.68
C ASP A 37 -9.97 -9.10 1.79
N ALA A 38 -9.46 -7.95 1.41
CA ALA A 38 -8.96 -6.95 2.34
C ALA A 38 -10.08 -6.38 3.23
N ASP A 39 -11.25 -6.09 2.63
CA ASP A 39 -12.45 -5.69 3.37
C ASP A 39 -12.90 -6.77 4.35
N MET A 40 -12.92 -8.03 3.92
CA MET A 40 -13.29 -9.16 4.76
C MET A 40 -12.42 -9.23 6.03
N GLY A 41 -11.11 -9.05 5.92
CA GLY A 41 -10.21 -9.06 7.07
C GLY A 41 -10.53 -7.97 8.09
N LEU A 42 -10.84 -6.77 7.63
CA LEU A 42 -11.23 -5.64 8.49
C LEU A 42 -12.63 -5.87 9.11
N ARG A 43 -13.56 -6.42 8.35
CA ARG A 43 -14.92 -6.72 8.80
C ARG A 43 -14.92 -7.79 9.89
N LEU A 44 -14.13 -8.85 9.72
CA LEU A 44 -13.93 -9.87 10.76
C LEU A 44 -13.41 -9.25 12.07
N TYR A 45 -12.41 -8.39 11.97
CA TYR A 45 -11.84 -7.71 13.14
C TYR A 45 -12.89 -6.87 13.88
N ARG A 46 -13.67 -6.06 13.16
CA ARG A 46 -14.74 -5.21 13.72
C ARG A 46 -15.82 -6.02 14.44
N LEU A 47 -16.10 -7.22 13.96
CA LEU A 47 -17.06 -8.16 14.56
C LEU A 47 -16.46 -9.00 15.70
N GLY A 48 -15.25 -8.70 16.13
CA GLY A 48 -14.58 -9.37 17.26
C GLY A 48 -13.85 -10.67 16.91
N TYR A 49 -13.84 -11.06 15.63
CA TYR A 49 -13.08 -12.23 15.18
C TYR A 49 -11.61 -11.92 15.01
N ARG A 50 -10.78 -12.94 14.97
CA ARG A 50 -9.34 -12.80 14.80
C ARG A 50 -8.88 -13.64 13.62
N SER A 51 -7.96 -13.06 12.86
CA SER A 51 -7.25 -13.73 11.77
C SER A 51 -5.82 -14.00 12.21
N ASP A 52 -5.27 -15.10 11.78
CA ASP A 52 -3.87 -15.44 12.00
C ASP A 52 -3.21 -15.79 10.65
N VAL A 53 -1.89 -15.96 10.65
CA VAL A 53 -1.10 -16.23 9.46
C VAL A 53 -0.47 -17.61 9.58
N LEU A 54 -0.72 -18.46 8.60
CA LEU A 54 0.02 -19.71 8.44
C LEU A 54 1.42 -19.40 7.93
N THR A 55 2.42 -20.11 8.45
CA THR A 55 3.84 -19.91 8.09
C THR A 55 4.25 -20.58 6.78
N CYS A 56 3.28 -21.15 6.04
CA CYS A 56 3.53 -21.75 4.73
C CYS A 56 3.56 -20.68 3.65
N GLN A 57 4.52 -20.75 2.75
CA GLN A 57 4.59 -19.84 1.59
C GLN A 57 3.58 -20.24 0.52
N THR A 58 2.91 -19.24 -0.03
CA THR A 58 2.15 -19.34 -1.28
C THR A 58 2.99 -18.72 -2.38
N LEU A 59 3.27 -19.48 -3.44
CA LEU A 59 3.99 -18.99 -4.60
C LEU A 59 2.99 -18.47 -5.64
N GLU A 60 3.25 -17.29 -6.17
CA GLU A 60 2.42 -16.63 -7.16
C GLU A 60 3.28 -16.07 -8.30
N ASP A 61 2.77 -16.13 -9.53
CA ASP A 61 3.41 -15.53 -10.68
C ASP A 61 3.15 -14.02 -10.70
N ALA A 62 4.23 -13.24 -10.78
CA ALA A 62 4.12 -11.79 -10.93
C ALA A 62 3.80 -11.41 -12.39
N PRO A 63 2.99 -10.36 -12.64
CA PRO A 63 2.76 -9.86 -13.99
C PRO A 63 4.07 -9.40 -14.63
N VAL A 64 4.39 -9.95 -15.80
CA VAL A 64 5.61 -9.59 -16.56
C VAL A 64 5.40 -8.31 -17.38
N GLN A 65 4.18 -8.07 -17.84
CA GLN A 65 3.85 -6.90 -18.66
C GLN A 65 3.47 -5.71 -17.78
N VAL A 66 4.07 -4.54 -18.05
CA VAL A 66 3.80 -3.30 -17.32
C VAL A 66 2.33 -2.90 -17.36
N SER A 67 1.64 -3.09 -18.50
CA SER A 67 0.22 -2.80 -18.66
C SER A 67 -0.65 -3.65 -17.74
N VAL A 68 -0.36 -4.93 -17.63
CA VAL A 68 -1.07 -5.88 -16.74
C VAL A 68 -0.79 -5.54 -15.28
N TRP A 69 0.47 -5.27 -14.95
CA TRP A 69 0.89 -4.84 -13.62
C TRP A 69 0.17 -3.54 -13.20
N MET A 70 0.15 -2.54 -14.10
CA MET A 70 -0.50 -1.24 -13.83
C MET A 70 -2.01 -1.40 -13.59
N ALA A 71 -2.69 -2.22 -14.39
CA ALA A 71 -4.12 -2.50 -14.23
C ALA A 71 -4.40 -3.22 -12.90
N GLN A 72 -3.56 -4.20 -12.53
CA GLN A 72 -3.66 -4.91 -11.26
C GLN A 72 -3.45 -3.98 -10.06
N ARG A 73 -2.41 -3.14 -10.08
CA ARG A 73 -2.12 -2.18 -9.01
C ARG A 73 -3.19 -1.11 -8.89
N ALA A 74 -3.67 -0.56 -10.00
CA ALA A 74 -4.78 0.39 -9.99
C ALA A 74 -6.05 -0.23 -9.37
N ARG A 75 -6.37 -1.49 -9.69
CA ARG A 75 -7.48 -2.22 -9.07
C ARG A 75 -7.30 -2.35 -7.57
N TRP A 76 -6.11 -2.71 -7.10
CA TRP A 76 -5.83 -2.84 -5.66
C TRP A 76 -5.97 -1.51 -4.94
N TYR A 77 -5.38 -0.43 -5.47
CA TYR A 77 -5.53 0.90 -4.89
C TYR A 77 -6.98 1.38 -4.88
N LYS A 78 -7.74 1.07 -5.94
CA LYS A 78 -9.17 1.38 -6.01
C LYS A 78 -9.95 0.68 -4.89
N GLY A 79 -9.74 -0.60 -4.68
CA GLY A 79 -10.41 -1.35 -3.61
C GLY A 79 -10.03 -0.87 -2.22
N TRP A 80 -8.75 -0.58 -1.97
CA TRP A 80 -8.31 0.02 -0.71
C TRP A 80 -8.93 1.39 -0.48
N LEU A 81 -9.02 2.22 -1.52
CA LEU A 81 -9.66 3.52 -1.45
C LEU A 81 -11.16 3.39 -1.17
N GLN A 82 -11.86 2.45 -1.83
CA GLN A 82 -13.27 2.15 -1.55
C GLN A 82 -13.45 1.74 -0.09
N THR A 83 -12.69 0.77 0.38
CA THR A 83 -12.75 0.28 1.77
C THR A 83 -12.51 1.41 2.76
N TRP A 84 -11.47 2.22 2.54
CA TRP A 84 -11.15 3.34 3.42
C TRP A 84 -12.26 4.39 3.44
N LEU A 85 -12.77 4.82 2.29
CA LEU A 85 -13.85 5.81 2.19
C LEU A 85 -15.15 5.32 2.83
N VAL A 86 -15.50 4.04 2.63
CA VAL A 86 -16.70 3.45 3.25
C VAL A 86 -16.57 3.43 4.78
N LEU A 87 -15.42 3.02 5.30
CA LEU A 87 -15.17 2.97 6.74
C LEU A 87 -15.07 4.36 7.36
N MET A 88 -14.58 5.35 6.62
CA MET A 88 -14.48 6.75 7.07
C MET A 88 -15.79 7.53 6.97
N ARG A 89 -16.91 6.94 6.55
CA ARG A 89 -18.24 7.57 6.66
C ARG A 89 -18.67 7.79 8.12
N ASP A 90 -18.23 6.90 9.02
CA ASP A 90 -18.46 7.05 10.46
C ASP A 90 -17.19 6.62 11.24
N PRO A 91 -16.18 7.52 11.31
CA PRO A 91 -14.91 7.22 11.96
C PRO A 91 -15.06 7.03 13.48
N ALA A 92 -16.03 7.70 14.12
CA ALA A 92 -16.28 7.55 15.53
C ALA A 92 -16.82 6.15 15.88
N ARG A 93 -17.73 5.63 15.05
CA ARG A 93 -18.21 4.25 15.15
C ARG A 93 -17.08 3.26 14.91
N LEU A 94 -16.31 3.45 13.85
CA LEU A 94 -15.17 2.58 13.53
C LEU A 94 -14.18 2.51 14.68
N MET A 95 -13.83 3.65 15.28
CA MET A 95 -12.93 3.72 16.43
C MET A 95 -13.50 2.99 17.66
N ARG A 96 -14.82 3.08 17.90
CA ARG A 96 -15.47 2.34 19.01
C ARG A 96 -15.47 0.83 18.77
N GLU A 97 -15.68 0.39 17.53
CA GLU A 97 -15.70 -1.05 17.17
C GLU A 97 -14.30 -1.67 17.20
N MET A 98 -13.28 -0.95 16.74
CA MET A 98 -11.91 -1.45 16.66
C MET A 98 -11.07 -1.18 17.91
N GLY A 99 -11.39 -0.14 18.66
CA GLY A 99 -10.53 0.45 19.68
C GLY A 99 -9.45 1.37 19.10
N LEU A 100 -8.99 2.33 19.87
CA LEU A 100 -8.04 3.36 19.41
C LEU A 100 -6.73 2.80 18.81
N PRO A 101 -6.04 1.81 19.42
CA PRO A 101 -4.80 1.29 18.83
C PRO A 101 -5.00 0.65 17.45
N ALA A 102 -6.08 -0.10 17.26
CA ALA A 102 -6.39 -0.74 15.99
C ALA A 102 -6.85 0.28 14.94
N PHE A 103 -7.63 1.28 15.35
CA PHE A 103 -8.02 2.39 14.48
C PHE A 103 -6.79 3.16 13.97
N VAL A 104 -5.86 3.54 14.85
CA VAL A 104 -4.62 4.24 14.46
C VAL A 104 -3.78 3.34 13.54
N THR A 105 -3.64 2.05 13.87
CA THR A 105 -2.93 1.11 12.99
C THR A 105 -3.57 1.05 11.60
N PHE A 106 -4.89 0.98 11.51
CA PHE A 106 -5.62 1.01 10.23
C PHE A 106 -5.36 2.30 9.46
N GLN A 107 -5.42 3.48 10.13
CA GLN A 107 -5.13 4.76 9.47
C GLN A 107 -3.70 4.84 8.95
N LEU A 108 -2.72 4.39 9.73
CA LEU A 108 -1.32 4.38 9.29
C LEU A 108 -1.07 3.41 8.13
N MET A 109 -1.68 2.22 8.19
CA MET A 109 -1.48 1.20 7.15
C MET A 109 -2.23 1.54 5.85
N VAL A 110 -3.51 1.87 5.93
CA VAL A 110 -4.34 2.08 4.74
C VAL A 110 -4.34 3.55 4.33
N GLY A 111 -4.71 4.45 5.22
CA GLY A 111 -4.71 5.88 4.95
C GLY A 111 -3.31 6.40 4.60
N GLY A 112 -2.30 6.02 5.38
CA GLY A 112 -0.89 6.38 5.14
C GLY A 112 -0.37 5.84 3.81
N MET A 113 -0.68 4.59 3.46
CA MET A 113 -0.33 4.00 2.17
C MET A 113 -0.97 4.77 1.00
N LEU A 114 -2.26 5.08 1.09
CA LEU A 114 -2.99 5.82 0.05
C LEU A 114 -2.44 7.23 -0.13
N ILE A 115 -2.27 7.97 0.98
CA ILE A 115 -1.74 9.34 0.98
C ILE A 115 -0.30 9.33 0.43
N SER A 116 0.55 8.44 0.91
CA SER A 116 1.93 8.32 0.45
C SER A 116 2.00 8.05 -1.05
N ALA A 117 1.20 7.12 -1.57
CA ALA A 117 1.18 6.81 -2.99
C ALA A 117 0.72 8.00 -3.85
N LEU A 118 -0.30 8.74 -3.40
CA LEU A 118 -0.83 9.89 -4.13
C LEU A 118 0.10 11.11 -4.08
N LEU A 119 0.73 11.37 -2.94
CA LEU A 119 1.58 12.54 -2.73
C LEU A 119 3.05 12.31 -3.14
N HIS A 120 3.45 11.06 -3.39
CA HIS A 120 4.83 10.73 -3.71
C HIS A 120 5.46 11.59 -4.85
N PRO A 121 4.78 11.92 -5.96
CA PRO A 121 5.36 12.77 -6.99
C PRO A 121 5.68 14.18 -6.52
N LEU A 122 4.99 14.70 -5.51
CA LEU A 122 5.23 16.05 -4.97
C LEU A 122 6.61 16.16 -4.31
N ILE A 123 7.17 15.05 -3.83
CA ILE A 123 8.53 14.99 -3.27
C ILE A 123 9.54 15.53 -4.27
N PHE A 124 9.43 15.14 -5.54
CA PHE A 124 10.34 15.62 -6.59
C PHE A 124 10.14 17.10 -6.91
N VAL A 125 8.89 17.59 -6.83
CA VAL A 125 8.59 19.01 -6.99
C VAL A 125 9.23 19.83 -5.86
N PHE A 126 9.10 19.37 -4.60
CA PHE A 126 9.72 20.05 -3.46
C PHE A 126 11.24 20.02 -3.52
N LEU A 127 11.85 18.89 -3.89
CA LEU A 127 13.29 18.81 -4.10
C LEU A 127 13.78 19.75 -5.17
N TRP A 128 13.07 19.85 -6.30
CA TRP A 128 13.38 20.77 -7.37
C TRP A 128 13.28 22.22 -6.92
N LEU A 129 12.18 22.61 -6.27
CA LEU A 129 11.98 23.98 -5.76
C LEU A 129 13.01 24.35 -4.70
N GLY A 130 13.33 23.42 -3.78
CA GLY A 130 14.37 23.64 -2.77
C GLY A 130 15.77 23.80 -3.39
N ALA A 131 16.10 22.95 -4.37
CA ALA A 131 17.39 23.03 -5.06
C ALA A 131 17.50 24.33 -5.89
N SER A 132 16.45 24.72 -6.64
CA SER A 132 16.45 25.97 -7.40
C SER A 132 16.58 27.19 -6.50
N ALA A 133 15.84 27.22 -5.37
CA ALA A 133 15.95 28.29 -4.40
C ALA A 133 17.36 28.42 -3.79
N MET A 134 18.05 27.28 -3.62
CA MET A 134 19.45 27.28 -3.16
C MET A 134 20.43 27.77 -4.22
N LEU A 135 20.19 27.46 -5.50
CA LEU A 135 21.04 27.87 -6.60
C LEU A 135 20.90 29.37 -6.93
N ASP A 136 19.67 29.89 -6.78
CA ASP A 136 19.33 31.29 -7.10
C ASP A 136 19.63 32.25 -5.93
N ALA A 137 19.80 31.76 -4.71
CA ALA A 137 20.08 32.59 -3.55
C ALA A 137 21.53 33.15 -3.57
N PRO A 138 21.73 34.41 -3.16
CA PRO A 138 23.08 34.96 -2.96
C PRO A 138 23.88 34.07 -1.99
N LYS A 139 25.11 33.75 -2.35
CA LYS A 139 25.96 32.80 -1.58
C LYS A 139 26.11 33.13 -0.09
N ASN A 140 25.88 34.38 0.29
CA ASN A 140 26.02 34.86 1.68
C ASN A 140 24.70 35.02 2.42
N ASP A 141 23.55 34.68 1.81
CA ASP A 141 22.24 34.98 2.37
C ASP A 141 21.20 33.88 2.10
N LEU A 142 21.62 32.63 2.28
CA LEU A 142 20.70 31.49 2.20
C LEU A 142 19.73 31.55 3.40
N PRO A 143 18.42 31.70 3.17
CA PRO A 143 17.46 31.72 4.25
C PRO A 143 17.51 30.38 5.01
N LEU A 144 17.84 30.41 6.31
CA LEU A 144 17.98 29.23 7.14
C LEU A 144 16.75 28.31 7.04
N GLY A 145 15.54 28.91 6.90
CA GLY A 145 14.30 28.16 6.71
C GLY A 145 14.26 27.30 5.45
N VAL A 146 14.76 27.83 4.32
CA VAL A 146 14.82 27.08 3.04
C VAL A 146 15.81 25.93 3.13
N VAL A 147 17.00 26.19 3.71
CA VAL A 147 18.02 25.15 3.91
C VAL A 147 17.50 24.05 4.84
N SER A 148 16.88 24.40 5.96
CA SER A 148 16.37 23.43 6.91
C SER A 148 15.25 22.56 6.32
N LEU A 149 14.32 23.13 5.55
CA LEU A 149 13.27 22.38 4.85
C LEU A 149 13.86 21.42 3.82
N PHE A 150 14.79 21.89 2.98
CA PHE A 150 15.43 21.03 2.00
C PHE A 150 16.18 19.87 2.63
N VAL A 151 16.95 20.12 3.68
CA VAL A 151 17.67 19.07 4.42
C VAL A 151 16.69 18.08 5.06
N MET A 152 15.60 18.58 5.65
CA MET A 152 14.57 17.73 6.25
C MET A 152 13.89 16.84 5.21
N ASP A 153 13.53 17.38 4.06
CA ASP A 153 12.94 16.62 2.95
C ASP A 153 13.92 15.57 2.42
N PHE A 154 15.18 15.95 2.20
CA PHE A 154 16.21 15.03 1.75
C PHE A 154 16.45 13.88 2.73
N VAL A 155 16.58 14.19 4.02
CA VAL A 155 16.75 13.19 5.08
C VAL A 155 15.52 12.29 5.18
N ASN A 156 14.32 12.82 5.07
CA ASN A 156 13.07 12.04 5.10
C ASN A 156 12.99 11.08 3.90
N ILE A 157 13.29 11.55 2.71
CA ILE A 157 13.27 10.72 1.49
C ILE A 157 14.32 9.62 1.56
N LEU A 158 15.57 10.00 1.83
CA LEU A 158 16.67 9.03 1.92
C LEU A 158 16.45 8.03 3.06
N GLY A 159 16.03 8.53 4.24
CA GLY A 159 15.72 7.70 5.40
C GLY A 159 14.59 6.72 5.14
N SER A 160 13.49 7.17 4.54
CA SER A 160 12.36 6.31 4.16
C SER A 160 12.79 5.23 3.17
N TYR A 161 13.60 5.60 2.19
CA TYR A 161 14.15 4.67 1.20
C TYR A 161 15.05 3.62 1.85
N LEU A 162 15.98 4.03 2.71
CA LEU A 162 16.89 3.12 3.42
C LEU A 162 16.14 2.19 4.38
N ILE A 163 15.14 2.72 5.11
CA ILE A 163 14.29 1.90 5.99
C ILE A 163 13.52 0.86 5.17
N PHE A 164 12.92 1.25 4.04
CA PHE A 164 12.20 0.34 3.18
C PHE A 164 13.10 -0.77 2.63
N LEU A 165 14.28 -0.42 2.14
CA LEU A 165 15.28 -1.39 1.67
C LEU A 165 15.75 -2.31 2.80
N GLY A 166 16.04 -1.75 3.97
CA GLY A 166 16.48 -2.54 5.13
C GLY A 166 15.44 -3.55 5.59
N LEU A 167 14.17 -3.14 5.66
CA LEU A 167 13.06 -4.04 5.97
C LEU A 167 12.85 -5.09 4.87
N GLY A 168 12.95 -4.70 3.60
CA GLY A 168 12.84 -5.59 2.46
C GLY A 168 13.93 -6.67 2.51
N VAL A 169 15.18 -6.26 2.57
CA VAL A 169 16.34 -7.19 2.64
C VAL A 169 16.28 -8.05 3.91
N GLY A 170 15.85 -7.49 5.04
CA GLY A 170 15.70 -8.22 6.30
C GLY A 170 14.64 -9.32 6.26
N SER A 171 13.65 -9.20 5.39
CA SER A 171 12.58 -10.19 5.21
C SER A 171 12.90 -11.26 4.15
N MET A 172 13.91 -11.05 3.31
CA MET A 172 14.30 -11.96 2.23
C MET A 172 15.11 -13.13 2.74
N ILE A 173 14.93 -14.29 2.10
CA ILE A 173 15.83 -15.45 2.25
C ILE A 173 17.11 -15.23 1.44
N ASP A 174 18.17 -15.98 1.74
CA ASP A 174 19.50 -15.75 1.13
C ASP A 174 19.53 -15.91 -0.39
N HIS A 175 18.68 -16.76 -0.93
CA HIS A 175 18.53 -16.91 -2.38
C HIS A 175 17.97 -15.65 -3.03
N GLU A 176 16.94 -15.05 -2.45
CA GLU A 176 16.32 -13.81 -2.94
C GLU A 176 17.29 -12.62 -2.85
N LYS A 177 18.05 -12.53 -1.73
CA LYS A 177 19.09 -11.49 -1.57
C LYS A 177 20.13 -11.51 -2.68
N ARG A 178 20.51 -12.71 -3.15
CA ARG A 178 21.48 -12.86 -4.26
C ARG A 178 20.89 -12.44 -5.60
N GLN A 179 19.59 -12.64 -5.79
CA GLN A 179 18.92 -12.30 -7.05
C GLN A 179 18.60 -10.81 -7.20
N ILE A 180 18.45 -10.06 -6.09
CA ILE A 180 18.06 -8.65 -6.16
C ILE A 180 19.14 -7.80 -6.85
N GLY A 181 20.43 -8.12 -6.62
CA GLY A 181 21.56 -7.44 -7.25
C GLY A 181 21.46 -5.91 -7.16
N TRP A 182 21.65 -5.21 -8.28
CA TRP A 182 21.54 -3.77 -8.39
C TRP A 182 20.10 -3.24 -8.55
N ARG A 183 19.10 -4.13 -8.66
CA ARG A 183 17.69 -3.76 -8.92
C ARG A 183 17.09 -2.87 -7.84
N TRP A 184 17.68 -2.85 -6.63
CA TRP A 184 17.25 -1.93 -5.56
C TRP A 184 17.32 -0.45 -5.96
N VAL A 185 18.19 -0.07 -6.91
CA VAL A 185 18.29 1.29 -7.46
C VAL A 185 17.00 1.68 -8.20
N MET A 186 16.23 0.70 -8.69
CA MET A 186 14.97 0.94 -9.42
C MET A 186 13.77 1.22 -8.49
N VAL A 187 13.92 1.08 -7.18
CA VAL A 187 12.79 1.26 -6.24
C VAL A 187 12.16 2.66 -6.30
N PRO A 188 12.89 3.80 -6.45
CA PRO A 188 12.27 5.10 -6.62
C PRO A 188 11.37 5.19 -7.86
N PHE A 189 11.81 4.61 -8.98
CA PHE A 189 11.01 4.53 -10.21
C PHE A 189 9.78 3.64 -10.03
N TYR A 190 9.93 2.54 -9.30
CA TYR A 190 8.83 1.67 -8.92
C TYR A 190 7.77 2.42 -8.11
N TRP A 191 8.17 3.28 -7.18
CA TRP A 191 7.24 4.10 -6.39
C TRP A 191 6.50 5.14 -7.25
N LEU A 192 7.15 5.71 -8.27
CA LEU A 192 6.45 6.56 -9.25
C LEU A 192 5.40 5.77 -10.04
N MET A 193 5.70 4.54 -10.43
CA MET A 193 4.71 3.66 -11.07
C MET A 193 3.55 3.33 -10.13
N ILE A 194 3.82 3.08 -8.85
CA ILE A 194 2.79 2.92 -7.80
C ILE A 194 1.92 4.16 -7.71
N SER A 195 2.52 5.35 -7.70
CA SER A 195 1.77 6.61 -7.69
C SER A 195 0.88 6.77 -8.92
N ALA A 196 1.38 6.47 -10.11
CA ALA A 196 0.58 6.48 -11.33
C ALA A 196 -0.61 5.52 -11.25
N ALA A 197 -0.41 4.31 -10.67
CA ALA A 197 -1.49 3.35 -10.44
C ALA A 197 -2.51 3.88 -9.41
N ALA A 198 -2.06 4.54 -8.35
CA ALA A 198 -2.94 5.14 -7.34
C ALA A 198 -3.79 6.28 -7.93
N TRP A 199 -3.21 7.18 -8.72
CA TRP A 199 -3.95 8.23 -9.44
C TRP A 199 -4.94 7.65 -10.44
N ARG A 200 -4.55 6.64 -11.20
CA ARG A 200 -5.46 5.89 -12.08
C ARG A 200 -6.63 5.29 -11.28
N ALA A 201 -6.38 4.74 -10.10
CA ALA A 201 -7.41 4.21 -9.21
C ALA A 201 -8.42 5.29 -8.78
N VAL A 202 -7.97 6.51 -8.47
CA VAL A 202 -8.84 7.64 -8.13
C VAL A 202 -9.75 8.01 -9.31
N ILE A 203 -9.20 8.05 -10.52
CA ILE A 203 -9.96 8.34 -11.74
C ILE A 203 -10.98 7.21 -11.99
N GLU A 204 -10.54 5.95 -11.93
CA GLU A 204 -11.41 4.79 -12.13
C GLU A 204 -12.51 4.69 -11.06
N LEU A 205 -12.23 5.09 -9.82
CA LEU A 205 -13.24 5.12 -8.76
C LEU A 205 -14.36 6.10 -9.08
N LYS A 206 -14.07 7.21 -9.74
CA LYS A 206 -15.05 8.22 -10.14
C LYS A 206 -15.82 7.80 -11.41
N THR A 207 -15.15 7.17 -12.37
CA THR A 207 -15.72 6.86 -13.69
C THR A 207 -16.34 5.47 -13.75
N ASN A 208 -15.72 4.47 -13.13
CA ASN A 208 -16.13 3.06 -13.17
C ASN A 208 -15.88 2.37 -11.82
N PRO A 209 -16.62 2.73 -10.74
CA PRO A 209 -16.31 2.31 -9.37
C PRO A 209 -16.32 0.79 -9.17
N PHE A 210 -17.24 0.08 -9.84
CA PHE A 210 -17.44 -1.36 -9.66
C PHE A 210 -16.81 -2.22 -10.76
N HIS A 211 -16.12 -1.60 -11.72
CA HIS A 211 -15.48 -2.36 -12.79
C HIS A 211 -14.28 -3.15 -12.27
N TRP A 212 -14.32 -4.46 -12.42
CA TRP A 212 -13.25 -5.36 -12.05
C TRP A 212 -12.40 -5.75 -13.26
N ASN A 213 -11.22 -5.15 -13.41
CA ASN A 213 -10.21 -5.57 -14.37
C ASN A 213 -9.57 -6.88 -13.90
N LYS A 214 -10.08 -8.01 -14.40
CA LYS A 214 -9.49 -9.31 -14.09
C LYS A 214 -8.06 -9.38 -14.65
N THR A 215 -7.11 -9.75 -13.81
CA THR A 215 -5.74 -10.01 -14.25
C THR A 215 -5.74 -11.28 -15.11
N PRO A 216 -5.27 -11.24 -16.36
CA PRO A 216 -5.14 -12.46 -17.17
C PRO A 216 -4.09 -13.37 -16.52
N HIS A 217 -4.48 -14.58 -16.19
CA HIS A 217 -3.57 -15.66 -15.81
C HIS A 217 -3.34 -16.50 -17.06
N ALA A 218 -2.29 -16.20 -17.81
CA ALA A 218 -1.82 -17.11 -18.83
C ALA A 218 -1.16 -18.31 -18.12
N PRO A 219 -1.48 -19.56 -18.48
CA PRO A 219 -0.72 -20.69 -17.98
C PRO A 219 0.74 -20.49 -18.41
N THR A 220 1.67 -20.53 -17.46
CA THR A 220 3.09 -20.65 -17.78
C THR A 220 3.24 -21.91 -18.60
N SER A 221 3.63 -21.76 -19.87
CA SER A 221 4.06 -22.91 -20.68
C SER A 221 5.26 -23.51 -19.94
N THR A 222 5.04 -24.64 -19.31
CA THR A 222 6.12 -25.51 -18.85
C THR A 222 6.71 -26.16 -20.09
N ASP A 223 7.66 -25.51 -20.74
CA ASP A 223 8.63 -26.13 -21.64
C ASP A 223 9.91 -26.41 -20.86
#